data_d859f983e6526ac8c9a226c71de90a16
#
_entry.id   d859f983e6526ac8c9a226c71de90a16
#
_cell.length_a   1.000
_cell.length_b   1.000
_cell.length_c   1.000
_cell.angle_alpha   90.00
_cell.angle_beta   90.00
_cell.angle_gamma   90.00
#
_symmetry.space_group_name_H-M   'P 1'
#
loop_
_entity.id
_entity.type
_entity.pdbx_description
1 polymer ?
#
loop_
_entity_poly.entity_id
_entity_poly.type
_entity_poly.pdbx_seq_one_letter_code
_entity_poly.pdbx_strand_id
1 'polypeptide(L)'
;MSTYVKVTSHLVAVAHLNAANALFGGLLVQWVDEAAAIYCMELLKTHNVVTKKISEVIYNEPSHLGDVLELLFRIQKVGNTSITVECVVEAKQIDMNDRQRVILNCDLVFVKIDKYGKSVPHNFTFPAHAP
;
A
#
# COMPACT_ATOMS: atom_id res chain seq x y z
N MET A 1 -3.47 -14.14 10.79
CA MET A 1 -3.25 -12.89 10.02
C MET A 1 -2.03 -12.15 10.53
N SER A 2 -1.28 -11.55 9.63
CA SER A 2 -0.13 -10.75 10.02
C SER A 2 -0.57 -9.37 10.53
N THR A 3 0.28 -8.74 11.31
CA THR A 3 0.11 -7.35 11.71
C THR A 3 0.45 -6.42 10.54
N TYR A 4 -0.08 -5.22 10.56
CA TYR A 4 0.29 -4.19 9.60
C TYR A 4 1.74 -3.74 9.81
N VAL A 5 2.43 -3.52 8.70
CA VAL A 5 3.80 -3.02 8.67
C VAL A 5 3.79 -1.66 7.97
N LYS A 6 4.41 -0.67 8.58
CA LYS A 6 4.59 0.62 7.92
C LYS A 6 5.70 0.49 6.88
N VAL A 7 5.38 0.75 5.62
CA VAL A 7 6.34 0.66 4.53
C VAL A 7 6.92 2.03 4.19
N THR A 8 6.06 3.04 4.03
CA THR A 8 6.48 4.39 3.68
C THR A 8 5.67 5.42 4.43
N SER A 9 6.18 6.66 4.45
CA SER A 9 5.46 7.83 4.92
C SER A 9 5.60 8.93 3.88
N HIS A 10 4.56 9.75 3.74
CA HIS A 10 4.53 10.86 2.79
C HIS A 10 3.98 12.12 3.45
N LEU A 11 4.66 13.23 3.21
CA LEU A 11 4.17 14.55 3.61
C LEU A 11 3.34 15.12 2.45
N VAL A 12 2.13 15.56 2.74
CA VAL A 12 1.28 16.19 1.73
C VAL A 12 1.71 17.64 1.55
N ALA A 13 2.24 17.95 0.37
CA ALA A 13 2.75 19.28 0.01
C ALA A 13 1.76 19.99 -0.92
N VAL A 14 2.00 21.29 -1.14
CA VAL A 14 1.13 22.11 -2.01
C VAL A 14 1.00 21.50 -3.39
N ALA A 15 2.10 21.01 -3.97
CA ALA A 15 2.09 20.42 -5.31
C ALA A 15 1.23 19.16 -5.44
N HIS A 16 0.80 18.59 -4.34
CA HIS A 16 0.00 17.36 -4.32
C HIS A 16 -1.51 17.62 -4.26
N LEU A 17 -1.92 18.89 -4.17
CA LEU A 17 -3.31 19.24 -3.93
C LEU A 17 -4.10 19.42 -5.21
N ASN A 18 -5.37 19.01 -5.16
CA ASN A 18 -6.34 19.25 -6.20
C ASN A 18 -7.04 20.62 -6.01
N ALA A 19 -8.00 20.92 -6.87
CA ALA A 19 -8.72 22.21 -6.81
C ALA A 19 -9.52 22.40 -5.51
N ALA A 20 -9.83 21.32 -4.81
CA ALA A 20 -10.53 21.37 -3.52
C ALA A 20 -9.58 21.47 -2.33
N ASN A 21 -8.29 21.71 -2.57
CA ASN A 21 -7.24 21.80 -1.56
C ASN A 21 -7.06 20.50 -0.75
N ALA A 22 -7.34 19.37 -1.39
CA ALA A 22 -7.11 18.04 -0.81
C ALA A 22 -6.16 17.27 -1.72
N LEU A 23 -5.48 16.28 -1.15
CA LEU A 23 -4.58 15.42 -1.90
C LEU A 23 -5.30 14.75 -3.07
N PHE A 24 -4.68 14.80 -4.26
CA PHE A 24 -5.19 14.09 -5.43
C PHE A 24 -5.35 12.60 -5.11
N GLY A 25 -6.56 12.07 -5.35
CA GLY A 25 -6.82 10.66 -5.11
C GLY A 25 -5.94 9.73 -5.94
N GLY A 26 -5.72 10.08 -7.21
CA GLY A 26 -4.85 9.30 -8.08
C GLY A 26 -3.39 9.31 -7.65
N LEU A 27 -2.91 10.42 -7.11
CA LEU A 27 -1.55 10.49 -6.56
C LEU A 27 -1.41 9.62 -5.32
N LEU A 28 -2.43 9.61 -4.45
CA LEU A 28 -2.41 8.72 -3.29
C LEU A 28 -2.36 7.26 -3.71
N VAL A 29 -3.14 6.86 -4.73
CA VAL A 29 -3.09 5.49 -5.26
C VAL A 29 -1.71 5.18 -5.85
N GLN A 30 -1.07 6.14 -6.51
CA GLN A 30 0.30 5.97 -6.98
C GLN A 30 1.25 5.66 -5.82
N TRP A 31 1.19 6.43 -4.74
CA TRP A 31 2.02 6.17 -3.55
C TRP A 31 1.72 4.79 -2.96
N VAL A 32 0.46 4.41 -2.90
CA VAL A 32 0.03 3.10 -2.40
C VAL A 32 0.60 1.98 -3.27
N ASP A 33 0.49 2.10 -4.59
CA ASP A 33 0.98 1.09 -5.52
C ASP A 33 2.50 0.92 -5.41
N GLU A 34 3.24 2.03 -5.35
CA GLU A 34 4.69 2.00 -5.17
C GLU A 34 5.08 1.32 -3.85
N ALA A 35 4.44 1.70 -2.76
CA ALA A 35 4.73 1.12 -1.45
C ALA A 35 4.38 -0.37 -1.40
N ALA A 36 3.26 -0.75 -2.01
CA ALA A 36 2.86 -2.14 -2.09
C ALA A 36 3.86 -2.98 -2.88
N ALA A 37 4.38 -2.41 -3.99
CA ALA A 37 5.42 -3.06 -4.79
C ALA A 37 6.68 -3.29 -3.97
N ILE A 38 7.13 -2.28 -3.23
CA ILE A 38 8.29 -2.40 -2.34
C ILE A 38 8.06 -3.52 -1.32
N TYR A 39 6.90 -3.52 -0.69
CA TYR A 39 6.55 -4.54 0.30
C TYR A 39 6.60 -5.96 -0.31
N CYS A 40 5.99 -6.15 -1.48
CA CYS A 40 5.97 -7.45 -2.16
C CYS A 40 7.38 -7.86 -2.65
N MET A 41 8.17 -6.93 -3.16
CA MET A 41 9.56 -7.21 -3.56
C MET A 41 10.38 -7.71 -2.37
N GLU A 42 10.20 -7.09 -1.21
CA GLU A 42 10.91 -7.52 0.00
C GLU A 42 10.45 -8.90 0.47
N LEU A 43 9.13 -9.16 0.42
CA LEU A 43 8.59 -10.46 0.82
C LEU A 43 9.03 -11.58 -0.11
N LEU A 44 8.95 -11.35 -1.42
CA LEU A 44 9.22 -12.37 -2.43
C LEU A 44 10.69 -12.42 -2.87
N LYS A 45 11.52 -11.51 -2.36
CA LYS A 45 12.95 -11.44 -2.63
C LYS A 45 13.26 -11.33 -4.12
N THR A 46 12.50 -10.52 -4.84
CA THR A 46 12.68 -10.31 -6.27
C THR A 46 12.15 -8.94 -6.70
N HIS A 47 12.76 -8.37 -7.73
CA HIS A 47 12.23 -7.16 -8.38
C HIS A 47 11.10 -7.49 -9.37
N ASN A 48 10.92 -8.76 -9.72
CA ASN A 48 10.05 -9.19 -10.80
C ASN A 48 8.62 -9.44 -10.32
N VAL A 49 8.00 -8.38 -9.82
CA VAL A 49 6.60 -8.40 -9.41
C VAL A 49 5.87 -7.27 -10.13
N VAL A 50 4.62 -7.54 -10.50
CA VAL A 50 3.78 -6.54 -11.15
C VAL A 50 2.43 -6.48 -10.45
N THR A 51 1.84 -5.30 -10.45
CA THR A 51 0.49 -5.10 -9.95
C THR A 51 -0.49 -5.71 -10.94
N LYS A 52 -1.30 -6.64 -10.46
CA LYS A 52 -2.35 -7.25 -11.28
C LYS A 52 -3.70 -6.60 -11.05
N LYS A 53 -3.98 -6.20 -9.83
CA LYS A 53 -5.30 -5.69 -9.47
C LYS A 53 -5.20 -4.79 -8.23
N ILE A 54 -5.94 -3.71 -8.25
CA ILE A 54 -6.20 -2.89 -7.08
C ILE A 54 -7.71 -2.88 -6.93
N SER A 55 -8.22 -3.35 -5.80
CA SER A 55 -9.66 -3.52 -5.65
C SER A 55 -10.21 -2.75 -4.48
N GLU A 56 -11.42 -2.26 -4.71
CA GLU A 56 -12.21 -1.51 -3.75
C GLU A 56 -11.42 -0.42 -3.04
N VAL A 57 -10.89 0.51 -3.84
CA VAL A 57 -10.25 1.69 -3.26
C VAL A 57 -11.32 2.55 -2.61
N ILE A 58 -11.24 2.66 -1.28
CA ILE A 58 -12.19 3.45 -0.51
C ILE A 58 -11.46 4.64 0.09
N TYR A 59 -11.90 5.83 -0.29
CA TYR A 59 -11.40 7.09 0.26
C TYR A 59 -12.31 7.45 1.44
N ASN A 60 -11.83 7.20 2.66
CA ASN A 60 -12.63 7.40 3.86
C ASN A 60 -12.74 8.87 4.25
N GLU A 61 -11.61 9.58 4.15
CA GLU A 61 -11.52 11.01 4.48
C GLU A 61 -10.51 11.67 3.56
N PRO A 62 -10.72 12.96 3.24
CA PRO A 62 -9.72 13.70 2.47
C PRO A 62 -8.45 13.92 3.29
N SER A 63 -7.32 14.04 2.59
CA SER A 63 -6.05 14.41 3.19
C SER A 63 -5.70 15.83 2.78
N HIS A 64 -5.11 16.58 3.70
CA HIS A 64 -4.88 18.02 3.55
C HIS A 64 -3.40 18.36 3.61
N LEU A 65 -3.09 19.59 3.22
CA LEU A 65 -1.74 20.12 3.31
C LEU A 65 -1.16 19.92 4.71
N GLY A 66 0.05 19.40 4.76
CA GLY A 66 0.76 19.17 6.02
C GLY A 66 0.47 17.84 6.69
N ASP A 67 -0.52 17.08 6.21
CA ASP A 67 -0.74 15.74 6.73
C ASP A 67 0.48 14.85 6.45
N VAL A 68 0.83 14.03 7.41
CA VAL A 68 1.83 12.98 7.24
C VAL A 68 1.09 11.66 7.16
N LEU A 69 1.17 11.03 5.99
CA LEU A 69 0.45 9.79 5.73
C LEU A 69 1.38 8.59 5.94
N GLU A 70 0.93 7.64 6.73
CA GLU A 70 1.62 6.36 6.89
C GLU A 70 0.91 5.30 6.07
N LEU A 71 1.67 4.60 5.23
CA LEU A 71 1.15 3.55 4.37
C LEU A 71 1.49 2.22 5.00
N LEU A 72 0.45 1.52 5.42
CA LEU A 72 0.54 0.29 6.20
C LEU A 72 0.03 -0.88 5.37
N PHE A 73 0.75 -2.00 5.44
CA PHE A 73 0.43 -3.19 4.65
C PHE A 73 0.47 -4.44 5.50
N ARG A 74 -0.33 -5.40 5.12
CA ARG A 74 -0.24 -6.76 5.66
C ARG A 74 -0.64 -7.77 4.58
N ILE A 75 -0.18 -9.00 4.73
CA ILE A 75 -0.53 -10.09 3.83
C ILE A 75 -1.96 -10.53 4.12
N GLN A 76 -2.78 -10.58 3.07
CA GLN A 76 -4.15 -11.09 3.17
C GLN A 76 -4.22 -12.53 2.68
N LYS A 77 -3.58 -12.83 1.53
CA LYS A 77 -3.69 -14.14 0.90
C LYS A 77 -2.42 -14.43 0.11
N VAL A 78 -1.98 -15.68 0.16
CA VAL A 78 -0.84 -16.15 -0.62
C VAL A 78 -1.32 -17.19 -1.63
N GLY A 79 -1.20 -16.87 -2.91
CA GLY A 79 -1.49 -17.80 -4.00
C GLY A 79 -0.23 -18.49 -4.49
N ASN A 80 -0.30 -19.16 -5.60
CA ASN A 80 0.86 -19.85 -6.19
C ASN A 80 1.81 -18.87 -6.89
N THR A 81 1.26 -18.00 -7.75
CA THR A 81 2.03 -16.97 -8.46
C THR A 81 1.75 -15.59 -7.90
N SER A 82 0.67 -15.43 -7.14
CA SER A 82 0.16 -14.16 -6.66
C SER A 82 0.26 -14.02 -5.15
N ILE A 83 0.23 -12.78 -4.70
CA ILE A 83 0.10 -12.43 -3.30
C ILE A 83 -0.86 -11.25 -3.20
N THR A 84 -1.80 -11.33 -2.26
CA THR A 84 -2.74 -10.24 -2.01
C THR A 84 -2.35 -9.56 -0.71
N VAL A 85 -2.21 -8.25 -0.75
CA VAL A 85 -1.89 -7.44 0.42
C VAL A 85 -3.00 -6.43 0.67
N GLU A 86 -3.25 -6.15 1.94
CA GLU A 86 -4.17 -5.09 2.35
C GLU A 86 -3.37 -3.83 2.63
N CYS A 87 -3.90 -2.70 2.22
CA CYS A 87 -3.32 -1.40 2.51
C CYS A 87 -4.28 -0.56 3.32
N VAL A 88 -3.75 0.08 4.34
CA VAL A 88 -4.42 1.14 5.08
C VAL A 88 -3.51 2.35 5.08
N VAL A 89 -4.05 3.51 4.71
CA VAL A 89 -3.33 4.77 4.80
C VAL A 89 -3.92 5.56 5.94
N GLU A 90 -3.08 5.92 6.90
CA GLU A 90 -3.49 6.68 8.07
C GLU A 90 -2.78 8.03 8.11
N ALA A 91 -3.49 9.07 8.49
CA ALA A 91 -2.87 10.36 8.80
C ALA A 91 -2.31 10.27 10.20
N LYS A 92 -1.01 10.47 10.33
CA LYS A 92 -0.31 10.41 11.62
C LYS A 92 -0.70 11.59 12.47
N GLN A 93 -0.92 11.34 13.75
CA GLN A 93 -1.08 12.42 14.74
C GLN A 93 0.29 13.05 14.96
N ILE A 94 0.40 14.34 14.63
CA ILE A 94 1.65 15.09 14.82
C ILE A 94 1.59 15.93 16.07
N ASP A 95 0.49 16.67 16.27
CA ASP A 95 0.32 17.44 17.49
C ASP A 95 -0.87 16.92 18.29
N MET A 96 -1.04 17.47 19.50
CA MET A 96 -2.07 16.96 20.43
C MET A 96 -3.49 17.22 19.97
N ASN A 97 -3.69 18.13 19.02
CA ASN A 97 -5.01 18.46 18.51
C ASN A 97 -5.40 17.62 17.30
N ASP A 98 -4.44 16.89 16.71
CA ASP A 98 -4.73 16.00 15.62
C ASP A 98 -5.46 14.76 16.13
N ARG A 99 -6.44 14.31 15.35
CA ARG A 99 -7.06 13.01 15.61
C ARG A 99 -6.50 11.96 14.64
N GLN A 100 -6.53 10.72 15.05
CA GLN A 100 -6.21 9.59 14.18
C GLN A 100 -7.26 9.52 13.08
N ARG A 101 -6.81 9.41 11.82
CA ARG A 101 -7.72 9.32 10.67
C ARG A 101 -7.27 8.24 9.71
N VAL A 102 -8.22 7.43 9.26
CA VAL A 102 -7.99 6.50 8.16
C VAL A 102 -8.38 7.22 6.87
N ILE A 103 -7.42 7.39 5.98
CA ILE A 103 -7.60 8.16 4.74
C ILE A 103 -8.09 7.25 3.61
N LEU A 104 -7.46 6.09 3.46
CA LEU A 104 -7.76 5.17 2.36
C LEU A 104 -7.55 3.74 2.82
N ASN A 105 -8.32 2.83 2.25
CA ASN A 105 -8.00 1.40 2.32
C ASN A 105 -8.32 0.72 1.00
N CYS A 106 -7.55 -0.31 0.69
CA CYS A 106 -7.74 -1.11 -0.51
C CYS A 106 -6.96 -2.41 -0.40
N ASP A 107 -7.21 -3.31 -1.34
CA ASP A 107 -6.45 -4.55 -1.52
C ASP A 107 -5.69 -4.48 -2.84
N LEU A 108 -4.49 -5.04 -2.87
CA LEU A 108 -3.70 -5.12 -4.10
C LEU A 108 -3.24 -6.56 -4.31
N VAL A 109 -3.31 -7.00 -5.56
CA VAL A 109 -2.81 -8.32 -5.96
C VAL A 109 -1.56 -8.10 -6.80
N PHE A 110 -0.45 -8.72 -6.38
CA PHE A 110 0.81 -8.73 -7.12
C PHE A 110 1.09 -10.14 -7.62
N VAL A 111 1.78 -10.23 -8.74
CA VAL A 111 2.14 -11.50 -9.36
C VAL A 111 3.63 -11.47 -9.67
N LYS A 112 4.32 -12.58 -9.35
CA LYS A 112 5.70 -12.76 -9.77
C LYS A 112 5.73 -13.13 -11.25
N ILE A 113 6.62 -12.51 -12.01
CA ILE A 113 6.77 -12.76 -13.44
C ILE A 113 8.19 -13.18 -13.78
N ASP A 114 8.36 -13.85 -14.91
CA ASP A 114 9.66 -14.15 -15.49
C ASP A 114 10.09 -13.02 -16.42
N LYS A 115 11.25 -13.19 -17.08
CA LYS A 115 11.78 -12.16 -17.99
C LYS A 115 10.92 -11.94 -19.24
N TYR A 116 9.97 -12.82 -19.51
CA TYR A 116 9.03 -12.69 -20.63
C TYR A 116 7.67 -12.13 -20.19
N GLY A 117 7.51 -11.79 -18.92
CA GLY A 117 6.27 -11.25 -18.39
C GLY A 117 5.23 -12.32 -18.03
N LYS A 118 5.60 -13.59 -18.03
CA LYS A 118 4.69 -14.65 -17.64
C LYS A 118 4.71 -14.85 -16.14
N SER A 119 3.53 -15.12 -15.55
CA SER A 119 3.44 -15.41 -14.13
C SER A 119 4.13 -16.73 -13.81
N VAL A 120 4.90 -16.73 -12.73
CA VAL A 120 5.64 -17.89 -12.26
C VAL A 120 5.46 -18.05 -10.75
N PRO A 121 5.60 -19.28 -10.21
CA PRO A 121 5.51 -19.48 -8.77
C PRO A 121 6.53 -18.67 -8.01
N HIS A 122 6.09 -18.02 -6.94
CA HIS A 122 6.98 -17.22 -6.09
C HIS A 122 7.63 -18.02 -4.97
N ASN A 123 7.08 -19.20 -4.66
CA ASN A 123 7.58 -20.09 -3.61
C ASN A 123 7.60 -19.47 -2.21
N PHE A 124 6.90 -18.36 -2.03
CA PHE A 124 6.75 -17.75 -0.71
C PHE A 124 5.67 -18.47 0.07
N THR A 125 5.95 -18.78 1.32
CA THR A 125 4.96 -19.35 2.22
C THR A 125 4.78 -18.42 3.42
N PHE A 126 3.55 -18.30 3.88
CA PHE A 126 3.25 -17.48 5.04
C PHE A 126 3.99 -18.06 6.23
N PRO A 127 4.80 -17.28 6.96
CA PRO A 127 5.56 -17.82 8.09
C PRO A 127 4.62 -18.34 9.17
N ALA A 128 4.96 -19.52 9.72
CA ALA A 128 4.13 -20.19 10.73
C ALA A 128 3.92 -19.34 11.99
N HIS A 129 4.86 -18.44 12.28
CA HIS A 129 4.81 -17.55 13.44
C HIS A 129 4.65 -16.09 13.05
N ALA A 130 4.11 -15.80 11.87
CA ALA A 130 3.85 -14.43 11.45
C ALA A 130 2.86 -13.78 12.41
N PRO A 131 3.15 -12.56 12.90
CA PRO A 131 2.26 -11.88 13.81
C PRO A 131 0.97 -11.45 13.15
#